data_256b1460b94b9ebdbf3ca29cb0516a33
#
_entry.id   256b1460b94b9ebdbf3ca29cb0516a33
#
_cell.length_a   1.000
_cell.length_b   1.000
_cell.length_c   1.000
_cell.angle_alpha   90.00
_cell.angle_beta   90.00
_cell.angle_gamma   90.00
#
_symmetry.space_group_name_H-M   'P 1'
#
loop_
_entity.id
_entity.type
_entity.pdbx_description
1 polymer ?
#
loop_
_entity_poly.entity_id
_entity_poly.type
_entity_poly.pdbx_seq_one_letter_code
_entity_poly.pdbx_strand_id
1 'polypeptide(L)'
;MSAEALYEKGKQLYAAGSLEDALAAFQQARAEYLQQGDAPRAATVGNDLGVVYYLAGRRGEATQVLEEVLATFETSGDLAGQAKAAGNLAQVLNRARETARAEKYYLRAAELFQQLGQRDFEADTHRALSQMHLQHRRFIDALIAYDRALAARGGPKWLRWFLQIPLKLMGAR
;
A
#
# COMPACT_ATOMS: atom_id res chain seq x y z
N MET A 1 -1.51 26.59 14.47
CA MET A 1 -1.18 26.31 13.04
C MET A 1 -2.37 25.56 12.46
N SER A 2 -2.79 25.79 11.21
CA SER A 2 -3.92 25.03 10.66
C SER A 2 -3.55 23.57 10.40
N ALA A 3 -4.55 22.66 10.32
CA ALA A 3 -4.35 21.26 10.01
C ALA A 3 -3.55 21.07 8.70
N GLU A 4 -3.88 21.86 7.66
CA GLU A 4 -3.17 21.85 6.39
C GLU A 4 -1.68 22.24 6.54
N ALA A 5 -1.39 23.32 7.28
CA ALA A 5 -0.01 23.76 7.50
C ALA A 5 0.81 22.72 8.29
N LEU A 6 0.18 22.02 9.25
CA LEU A 6 0.78 20.91 9.98
C LEU A 6 1.05 19.71 9.06
N TYR A 7 0.13 19.41 8.16
CA TYR A 7 0.28 18.32 7.20
C TYR A 7 1.43 18.60 6.23
N GLU A 8 1.49 19.80 5.65
CA GLU A 8 2.58 20.20 4.77
C GLU A 8 3.95 20.16 5.49
N LYS A 9 3.99 20.64 6.75
CA LYS A 9 5.17 20.52 7.59
C LYS A 9 5.60 19.06 7.78
N GLY A 10 4.65 18.17 8.05
CA GLY A 10 4.90 16.73 8.19
C GLY A 10 5.53 16.13 6.93
N LYS A 11 5.02 16.49 5.75
CA LYS A 11 5.59 16.05 4.46
C LYS A 11 7.02 16.56 4.24
N GLN A 12 7.30 17.81 4.60
CA GLN A 12 8.64 18.38 4.51
C GLN A 12 9.64 17.66 5.45
N LEU A 13 9.23 17.41 6.70
CA LEU A 13 10.02 16.69 7.68
C LEU A 13 10.29 15.24 7.26
N TYR A 14 9.28 14.58 6.71
CA TYR A 14 9.40 13.24 6.13
C TYR A 14 10.41 13.23 4.97
N ALA A 15 10.30 14.17 4.05
CA ALA A 15 11.24 14.31 2.93
C ALA A 15 12.69 14.61 3.39
N ALA A 16 12.85 15.30 4.54
CA ALA A 16 14.14 15.54 5.18
C ALA A 16 14.66 14.34 5.99
N GLY A 17 13.90 13.25 6.09
CA GLY A 17 14.26 12.07 6.87
C GLY A 17 14.07 12.20 8.39
N SER A 18 13.47 13.32 8.87
CA SER A 18 13.17 13.56 10.30
C SER A 18 11.88 12.83 10.69
N LEU A 19 11.95 11.50 10.84
CA LEU A 19 10.76 10.65 11.01
C LEU A 19 9.97 10.99 12.28
N GLU A 20 10.62 11.21 13.42
CA GLU A 20 9.91 11.50 14.69
C GLU A 20 9.19 12.85 14.64
N ASP A 21 9.83 13.88 14.05
CA ASP A 21 9.20 15.18 13.89
C ASP A 21 8.04 15.12 12.87
N ALA A 22 8.19 14.31 11.81
CA ALA A 22 7.13 14.06 10.84
C ALA A 22 5.93 13.36 11.51
N LEU A 23 6.17 12.36 12.36
CA LEU A 23 5.14 11.69 13.15
C LEU A 23 4.37 12.70 14.01
N ALA A 24 5.07 13.55 14.75
CA ALA A 24 4.43 14.56 15.59
C ALA A 24 3.57 15.53 14.78
N ALA A 25 4.07 16.01 13.64
CA ALA A 25 3.34 16.92 12.77
C ALA A 25 2.09 16.26 12.14
N PHE A 26 2.20 15.02 11.64
CA PHE A 26 1.06 14.27 11.08
C PHE A 26 0.02 13.92 12.14
N GLN A 27 0.43 13.54 13.36
CA GLN A 27 -0.50 13.28 14.45
C GLN A 27 -1.33 14.53 14.80
N GLN A 28 -0.67 15.69 14.89
CA GLN A 28 -1.36 16.96 15.14
C GLN A 28 -2.30 17.32 14.00
N ALA A 29 -1.86 17.21 12.74
CA ALA A 29 -2.69 17.50 11.58
C ALA A 29 -3.93 16.60 11.54
N ARG A 30 -3.75 15.29 11.78
CA ARG A 30 -4.85 14.32 11.84
C ARG A 30 -5.86 14.66 12.93
N ALA A 31 -5.37 14.98 14.12
CA ALA A 31 -6.24 15.35 15.26
C ALA A 31 -7.07 16.62 14.95
N GLU A 32 -6.45 17.63 14.36
CA GLU A 32 -7.14 18.85 13.93
C GLU A 32 -8.23 18.58 12.89
N TYR A 33 -7.96 17.74 11.86
CA TYR A 33 -8.99 17.35 10.90
C TYR A 33 -10.14 16.57 11.52
N LEU A 34 -9.85 15.68 12.47
CA LEU A 34 -10.89 14.96 13.21
C LEU A 34 -11.75 15.90 14.06
N GLN A 35 -11.17 16.90 14.73
CA GLN A 35 -11.90 17.93 15.48
C GLN A 35 -12.80 18.79 14.58
N GLN A 36 -12.38 19.01 13.33
CA GLN A 36 -13.17 19.72 12.32
C GLN A 36 -14.26 18.85 11.67
N GLY A 37 -14.35 17.57 12.02
CA GLY A 37 -15.26 16.60 11.41
C GLY A 37 -14.84 16.17 9.99
N ASP A 38 -13.62 16.48 9.56
CA ASP A 38 -13.09 16.15 8.24
C ASP A 38 -12.41 14.78 8.24
N ALA A 39 -13.22 13.73 8.35
CA ALA A 39 -12.73 12.36 8.36
C ALA A 39 -11.94 11.96 7.08
N PRO A 40 -12.33 12.38 5.87
CA PRO A 40 -11.56 12.05 4.66
C PRO A 40 -10.14 12.63 4.67
N ARG A 41 -9.96 13.91 5.06
CA ARG A 41 -8.62 14.49 5.17
C ARG A 41 -7.83 13.88 6.32
N ALA A 42 -8.46 13.60 7.45
CA ALA A 42 -7.83 12.87 8.55
C ALA A 42 -7.34 11.48 8.12
N ALA A 43 -8.10 10.78 7.28
CA ALA A 43 -7.69 9.48 6.71
C ALA A 43 -6.50 9.63 5.75
N THR A 44 -6.49 10.67 4.92
CA THR A 44 -5.33 10.95 4.03
C THR A 44 -4.06 11.16 4.84
N VAL A 45 -4.09 11.99 5.88
CA VAL A 45 -2.96 12.20 6.79
C VAL A 45 -2.61 10.91 7.53
N GLY A 46 -3.63 10.14 7.95
CA GLY A 46 -3.45 8.85 8.61
C GLY A 46 -2.73 7.82 7.75
N ASN A 47 -2.98 7.84 6.43
CA ASN A 47 -2.26 6.97 5.50
C ASN A 47 -0.75 7.29 5.48
N ASP A 48 -0.37 8.57 5.41
CA ASP A 48 1.02 8.99 5.43
C ASP A 48 1.67 8.74 6.80
N LEU A 49 0.92 8.96 7.88
CA LEU A 49 1.33 8.62 9.25
C LEU A 49 1.65 7.12 9.37
N GLY A 50 0.83 6.24 8.79
CA GLY A 50 1.07 4.79 8.74
C GLY A 50 2.37 4.43 8.05
N VAL A 51 2.68 5.10 6.94
CA VAL A 51 3.96 4.93 6.22
C VAL A 51 5.14 5.36 7.10
N VAL A 52 5.03 6.49 7.79
CA VAL A 52 6.14 6.98 8.65
C VAL A 52 6.31 6.08 9.88
N TYR A 53 5.23 5.60 10.51
CA TYR A 53 5.32 4.57 11.56
C TYR A 53 6.04 3.31 11.08
N TYR A 54 5.71 2.84 9.87
CA TYR A 54 6.37 1.68 9.28
C TYR A 54 7.88 1.89 9.12
N LEU A 55 8.30 3.05 8.60
CA LEU A 55 9.70 3.40 8.41
C LEU A 55 10.44 3.58 9.73
N ALA A 56 9.78 4.08 10.76
CA ALA A 56 10.28 4.18 12.13
C ALA A 56 10.33 2.82 12.86
N GLY A 57 9.92 1.71 12.20
CA GLY A 57 9.90 0.37 12.79
C GLY A 57 8.72 0.11 13.73
N ARG A 58 7.82 1.06 13.88
CA ARG A 58 6.64 1.04 14.79
C ARG A 58 5.46 0.33 14.11
N ARG A 59 5.64 -0.99 13.84
CA ARG A 59 4.71 -1.79 13.01
C ARG A 59 3.30 -1.91 13.59
N GLY A 60 3.17 -2.00 14.91
CA GLY A 60 1.87 -2.09 15.60
C GLY A 60 1.03 -0.84 15.32
N GLU A 61 1.61 0.34 15.54
CA GLU A 61 0.95 1.62 15.28
C GLU A 61 0.65 1.84 13.79
N ALA A 62 1.58 1.42 12.91
CA ALA A 62 1.35 1.45 11.46
C ALA A 62 0.15 0.58 11.06
N THR A 63 0.04 -0.63 11.59
CA THR A 63 -1.09 -1.53 11.31
C THR A 63 -2.39 -0.90 11.79
N GLN A 64 -2.44 -0.47 13.04
CA GLN A 64 -3.65 0.10 13.64
C GLN A 64 -4.15 1.31 12.84
N VAL A 65 -3.29 2.29 12.58
CA VAL A 65 -3.71 3.51 11.87
C VAL A 65 -4.14 3.21 10.44
N LEU A 66 -3.48 2.29 9.73
CA LEU A 66 -3.85 1.94 8.37
C LEU A 66 -5.16 1.14 8.28
N GLU A 67 -5.50 0.32 9.28
CA GLU A 67 -6.82 -0.34 9.38
C GLU A 67 -7.94 0.68 9.61
N GLU A 68 -7.75 1.65 10.52
CA GLU A 68 -8.70 2.74 10.75
C GLU A 68 -8.91 3.60 9.48
N VAL A 69 -7.81 3.93 8.79
CA VAL A 69 -7.81 4.70 7.54
C VAL A 69 -8.56 3.95 6.44
N LEU A 70 -8.29 2.65 6.29
CA LEU A 70 -8.94 1.82 5.28
C LEU A 70 -10.46 1.78 5.52
N ALA A 71 -10.90 1.59 6.77
CA ALA A 71 -12.33 1.61 7.14
C ALA A 71 -12.98 2.97 6.83
N THR A 72 -12.26 4.08 7.04
CA THR A 72 -12.76 5.42 6.72
C THR A 72 -12.94 5.59 5.21
N PHE A 73 -11.97 5.16 4.40
CA PHE A 73 -12.09 5.22 2.93
C PHE A 73 -13.14 4.26 2.38
N GLU A 74 -13.38 3.12 3.03
CA GLU A 74 -14.50 2.23 2.70
C GLU A 74 -15.85 2.91 2.92
N THR A 75 -16.01 3.56 4.07
CA THR A 75 -17.25 4.26 4.43
C THR A 75 -17.52 5.45 3.49
N SER A 76 -16.47 6.17 3.08
CA SER A 76 -16.59 7.32 2.17
C SER A 76 -16.70 6.93 0.69
N GLY A 77 -16.44 5.66 0.34
CA GLY A 77 -16.42 5.21 -1.05
C GLY A 77 -15.18 5.67 -1.84
N ASP A 78 -14.14 6.19 -1.19
CA ASP A 78 -12.90 6.60 -1.86
C ASP A 78 -12.06 5.38 -2.26
N LEU A 79 -12.25 4.91 -3.48
CA LEU A 79 -11.52 3.75 -4.04
C LEU A 79 -10.01 3.99 -4.12
N ALA A 80 -9.58 5.23 -4.41
CA ALA A 80 -8.16 5.54 -4.51
C ALA A 80 -7.48 5.53 -3.13
N GLY A 81 -8.15 6.09 -2.12
CA GLY A 81 -7.73 6.00 -0.72
C GLY A 81 -7.65 4.56 -0.23
N GLN A 82 -8.69 3.76 -0.52
CA GLN A 82 -8.71 2.32 -0.19
C GLN A 82 -7.53 1.58 -0.81
N ALA A 83 -7.25 1.80 -2.10
CA ALA A 83 -6.16 1.12 -2.80
C ALA A 83 -4.79 1.43 -2.16
N LYS A 84 -4.53 2.70 -1.86
CA LYS A 84 -3.29 3.13 -1.22
C LYS A 84 -3.15 2.56 0.19
N ALA A 85 -4.19 2.68 1.02
CA ALA A 85 -4.18 2.19 2.38
C ALA A 85 -4.01 0.66 2.44
N ALA A 86 -4.69 -0.08 1.56
CA ALA A 86 -4.54 -1.53 1.46
C ALA A 86 -3.11 -1.92 1.05
N GLY A 87 -2.50 -1.24 0.07
CA GLY A 87 -1.12 -1.48 -0.34
C GLY A 87 -0.10 -1.23 0.78
N ASN A 88 -0.25 -0.13 1.51
CA ASN A 88 0.59 0.21 2.65
C ASN A 88 0.42 -0.79 3.80
N LEU A 89 -0.82 -1.16 4.13
CA LEU A 89 -1.13 -2.17 5.15
C LEU A 89 -0.52 -3.52 4.78
N ALA A 90 -0.62 -3.94 3.52
CA ALA A 90 0.00 -5.18 3.04
C ALA A 90 1.52 -5.18 3.25
N GLN A 91 2.19 -4.06 3.00
CA GLN A 91 3.62 -3.92 3.21
C GLN A 91 4.01 -4.07 4.70
N VAL A 92 3.25 -3.42 5.60
CA VAL A 92 3.45 -3.53 7.06
C VAL A 92 3.26 -4.97 7.53
N LEU A 93 2.16 -5.62 7.12
CA LEU A 93 1.83 -7.01 7.47
C LEU A 93 2.87 -8.00 6.94
N ASN A 94 3.39 -7.80 5.72
CA ASN A 94 4.47 -8.63 5.20
C ASN A 94 5.72 -8.56 6.10
N ARG A 95 6.09 -7.37 6.56
CA ARG A 95 7.20 -7.20 7.50
C ARG A 95 6.92 -7.76 8.89
N ALA A 96 5.64 -7.82 9.29
CA ALA A 96 5.19 -8.48 10.51
C ALA A 96 5.09 -10.03 10.37
N ARG A 97 5.39 -10.56 9.18
CA ARG A 97 5.26 -11.98 8.81
C ARG A 97 3.81 -12.51 8.80
N GLU A 98 2.84 -11.62 8.72
CA GLU A 98 1.43 -11.96 8.54
C GLU A 98 1.10 -12.18 7.06
N THR A 99 1.78 -13.15 6.45
CA THR A 99 1.85 -13.33 4.98
C THR A 99 0.47 -13.48 4.33
N ALA A 100 -0.44 -14.24 4.93
CA ALA A 100 -1.77 -14.46 4.37
C ALA A 100 -2.61 -13.16 4.34
N ARG A 101 -2.52 -12.35 5.39
CA ARG A 101 -3.18 -11.04 5.43
C ARG A 101 -2.53 -10.07 4.45
N ALA A 102 -1.21 -10.04 4.39
CA ALA A 102 -0.47 -9.20 3.44
C ALA A 102 -0.87 -9.51 1.99
N GLU A 103 -0.93 -10.80 1.62
CA GLU A 103 -1.36 -11.25 0.30
C GLU A 103 -2.77 -10.75 -0.05
N LYS A 104 -3.73 -10.94 0.88
CA LYS A 104 -5.10 -10.46 0.72
C LYS A 104 -5.17 -8.95 0.41
N TYR A 105 -4.42 -8.14 1.17
CA TYR A 105 -4.45 -6.70 0.99
C TYR A 105 -3.68 -6.23 -0.27
N TYR A 106 -2.59 -6.91 -0.67
CA TYR A 106 -1.96 -6.63 -1.96
C TYR A 106 -2.90 -6.91 -3.13
N LEU A 107 -3.59 -8.05 -3.11
CA LEU A 107 -4.55 -8.40 -4.17
C LEU A 107 -5.69 -7.38 -4.24
N ARG A 108 -6.23 -6.99 -3.08
CA ARG A 108 -7.27 -5.95 -3.01
C ARG A 108 -6.78 -4.61 -3.58
N ALA A 109 -5.58 -4.17 -3.21
CA ALA A 109 -5.00 -2.93 -3.73
C ALA A 109 -4.83 -2.99 -5.26
N ALA A 110 -4.33 -4.10 -5.80
CA ALA A 110 -4.16 -4.30 -7.24
C ALA A 110 -5.50 -4.25 -7.98
N GLU A 111 -6.54 -4.91 -7.47
CA GLU A 111 -7.89 -4.88 -8.03
C GLU A 111 -8.47 -3.46 -8.08
N LEU A 112 -8.30 -2.69 -6.99
CA LEU A 112 -8.78 -1.32 -6.92
C LEU A 112 -8.01 -0.41 -7.88
N PHE A 113 -6.68 -0.53 -7.99
CA PHE A 113 -5.90 0.22 -8.97
C PHE A 113 -6.26 -0.14 -10.41
N GLN A 114 -6.58 -1.41 -10.69
CA GLN A 114 -7.07 -1.86 -11.99
C GLN A 114 -8.43 -1.21 -12.31
N GLN A 115 -9.38 -1.20 -11.38
CA GLN A 115 -10.69 -0.53 -11.54
C GLN A 115 -10.53 0.98 -11.83
N LEU A 116 -9.55 1.62 -11.20
CA LEU A 116 -9.25 3.03 -11.39
C LEU A 116 -8.44 3.32 -12.67
N GLY A 117 -8.02 2.30 -13.42
CA GLY A 117 -7.15 2.45 -14.59
C GLY A 117 -5.73 2.91 -14.24
N GLN A 118 -5.33 2.84 -12.98
CA GLN A 118 -4.02 3.28 -12.49
C GLN A 118 -2.96 2.17 -12.67
N ARG A 119 -2.62 1.90 -13.93
CA ARG A 119 -1.79 0.76 -14.36
C ARG A 119 -0.41 0.70 -13.71
N ASP A 120 0.21 1.84 -13.43
CA ASP A 120 1.52 1.87 -12.78
C ASP A 120 1.45 1.40 -11.33
N PHE A 121 0.46 1.87 -10.57
CA PHE A 121 0.24 1.44 -9.19
C PHE A 121 -0.20 -0.03 -9.11
N GLU A 122 -1.05 -0.49 -10.04
CA GLU A 122 -1.40 -1.90 -10.18
C GLU A 122 -0.14 -2.76 -10.38
N ALA A 123 0.72 -2.38 -11.34
CA ALA A 123 1.94 -3.11 -11.63
C ALA A 123 2.92 -3.10 -10.45
N ASP A 124 3.08 -1.97 -9.76
CA ASP A 124 3.97 -1.87 -8.59
C ASP A 124 3.44 -2.72 -7.43
N THR A 125 2.12 -2.77 -7.24
CA THR A 125 1.48 -3.64 -6.24
C THR A 125 1.72 -5.12 -6.55
N HIS A 126 1.54 -5.55 -7.79
CA HIS A 126 1.85 -6.92 -8.20
C HIS A 126 3.34 -7.25 -8.11
N ARG A 127 4.23 -6.29 -8.33
CA ARG A 127 5.67 -6.48 -8.12
C ARG A 127 6.00 -6.65 -6.63
N ALA A 128 5.39 -5.86 -5.74
CA ALA A 128 5.55 -6.02 -4.30
C ALA A 128 5.05 -7.40 -3.82
N LEU A 129 3.91 -7.86 -4.35
CA LEU A 129 3.38 -9.19 -4.09
C LEU A 129 4.33 -10.29 -4.57
N SER A 130 4.88 -10.17 -5.78
CA SER A 130 5.88 -11.09 -6.30
C SER A 130 7.10 -11.17 -5.39
N GLN A 131 7.62 -10.02 -4.96
CA GLN A 131 8.76 -9.96 -4.04
C GLN A 131 8.45 -10.62 -2.69
N MET A 132 7.25 -10.42 -2.14
CA MET A 132 6.80 -11.11 -0.93
C MET A 132 6.80 -12.62 -1.13
N HIS A 133 6.25 -13.13 -2.23
CA HIS A 133 6.25 -14.56 -2.52
C HIS A 133 7.68 -15.13 -2.66
N LEU A 134 8.61 -14.40 -3.29
CA LEU A 134 10.03 -14.80 -3.36
C LEU A 134 10.66 -14.91 -1.96
N GLN A 135 10.40 -13.96 -1.07
CA GLN A 135 10.91 -13.97 0.30
C GLN A 135 10.42 -15.21 1.08
N HIS A 136 9.22 -15.70 0.75
CA HIS A 136 8.61 -16.89 1.35
C HIS A 136 8.82 -18.17 0.52
N ARG A 137 9.73 -18.18 -0.48
CA ARG A 137 10.06 -19.30 -1.37
C ARG A 137 8.86 -19.84 -2.17
N ARG A 138 7.82 -19.04 -2.34
CA ARG A 138 6.65 -19.36 -3.16
C ARG A 138 6.91 -18.94 -4.63
N PHE A 139 7.81 -19.65 -5.30
CA PHE A 139 8.35 -19.23 -6.61
C PHE A 139 7.29 -19.15 -7.71
N ILE A 140 6.32 -20.06 -7.70
CA ILE A 140 5.25 -20.08 -8.71
C ILE A 140 4.34 -18.86 -8.53
N ASP A 141 3.91 -18.59 -7.29
CA ASP A 141 3.07 -17.44 -6.99
C ASP A 141 3.80 -16.12 -7.31
N ALA A 142 5.11 -16.08 -7.05
CA ALA A 142 5.94 -14.94 -7.42
C ALA A 142 5.96 -14.71 -8.94
N LEU A 143 6.06 -15.78 -9.71
CA LEU A 143 6.07 -15.72 -11.16
C LEU A 143 4.72 -15.25 -11.71
N ILE A 144 3.62 -15.75 -11.15
CA ILE A 144 2.25 -15.32 -11.50
C ILE A 144 2.07 -13.83 -11.20
N ALA A 145 2.46 -13.38 -10.02
CA ALA A 145 2.36 -11.98 -9.64
C ALA A 145 3.23 -11.07 -10.54
N TYR A 146 4.43 -11.52 -10.92
CA TYR A 146 5.30 -10.79 -11.82
C TYR A 146 4.73 -10.69 -13.25
N ASP A 147 4.13 -11.78 -13.79
CA ASP A 147 3.44 -11.72 -15.09
C ASP A 147 2.28 -10.72 -15.07
N ARG A 148 1.51 -10.65 -13.97
CA ARG A 148 0.46 -9.65 -13.78
C ARG A 148 1.01 -8.21 -13.76
N ALA A 149 2.14 -7.99 -13.09
CA ALA A 149 2.82 -6.69 -13.10
C ALA A 149 3.23 -6.26 -14.51
N LEU A 150 3.79 -7.18 -15.29
CA LEU A 150 4.13 -6.92 -16.69
C LEU A 150 2.88 -6.69 -17.57
N ALA A 151 1.79 -7.40 -17.29
CA ALA A 151 0.53 -7.22 -18.00
C ALA A 151 -0.04 -5.82 -17.80
N ALA A 152 -0.07 -5.34 -16.56
CA ALA A 152 -0.60 -4.03 -16.21
C ALA A 152 0.15 -2.89 -16.91
N ARG A 153 1.48 -2.97 -17.03
CA ARG A 153 2.32 -1.99 -17.72
C ARG A 153 2.41 -2.16 -19.24
N GLY A 154 1.76 -3.18 -19.81
CA GLY A 154 1.89 -3.46 -21.24
C GLY A 154 3.28 -4.02 -21.62
N GLY A 155 3.88 -4.78 -20.72
CA GLY A 155 5.21 -5.39 -20.92
C GLY A 155 5.29 -6.31 -22.15
N PRO A 156 6.51 -6.59 -22.62
CA PRO A 156 6.71 -7.27 -23.90
C PRO A 156 6.06 -8.66 -23.91
N LYS A 157 5.25 -8.93 -24.95
CA LYS A 157 4.48 -10.18 -25.08
C LYS A 157 5.36 -11.43 -25.07
N TRP A 158 6.57 -11.36 -25.66
CA TRP A 158 7.50 -12.47 -25.68
C TRP A 158 8.00 -12.86 -24.28
N LEU A 159 8.26 -11.86 -23.42
CA LEU A 159 8.71 -12.11 -22.05
C LEU A 159 7.59 -12.75 -21.22
N ARG A 160 6.36 -12.24 -21.35
CA ARG A 160 5.19 -12.83 -20.69
C ARG A 160 4.93 -14.25 -21.17
N TRP A 161 5.04 -14.50 -22.48
CA TRP A 161 4.94 -15.85 -23.03
C TRP A 161 5.98 -16.80 -22.42
N PHE A 162 7.24 -16.36 -22.34
CA PHE A 162 8.33 -17.14 -21.74
C PHE A 162 8.06 -17.46 -20.25
N LEU A 163 7.58 -16.49 -19.46
CA LEU A 163 7.23 -16.67 -18.06
C LEU A 163 6.05 -17.65 -17.86
N GLN A 164 5.16 -17.76 -18.83
CA GLN A 164 4.01 -18.66 -18.78
C GLN A 164 4.35 -20.12 -19.11
N ILE A 165 5.49 -20.42 -19.71
CA ILE A 165 5.89 -21.79 -20.03
C ILE A 165 5.96 -22.69 -18.78
N PRO A 166 6.72 -22.35 -17.73
CA PRO A 166 6.76 -23.17 -16.54
C PRO A 166 5.41 -23.25 -15.84
N LEU A 167 4.60 -22.16 -15.84
CA LEU A 167 3.27 -22.15 -15.25
C LEU A 167 2.32 -23.15 -15.93
N LYS A 168 2.33 -23.21 -17.27
CA LYS A 168 1.54 -24.16 -18.06
C LYS A 168 1.99 -25.60 -17.83
N LEU A 169 3.30 -25.85 -17.75
CA LEU A 169 3.84 -27.19 -17.49
C LEU A 169 3.47 -27.72 -16.10
N MET A 170 3.28 -26.82 -15.14
CA MET A 170 2.93 -27.16 -13.75
C MET A 170 1.41 -27.14 -13.50
N GLY A 171 0.58 -26.91 -14.53
CA GLY A 171 -0.89 -26.87 -14.40
C GLY A 171 -1.43 -25.67 -13.63
N ALA A 172 -0.63 -24.66 -13.39
CA ALA A 172 -1.07 -23.41 -12.77
C ALA A 172 -1.89 -22.58 -13.77
N ARG A 173 -3.16 -22.33 -13.44
CA ARG A 173 -4.08 -21.49 -14.24
C ARG A 173 -4.27 -20.15 -13.59
#